data_8feff1462651947cb97555af49c03007
#
_entry.id   8feff1462651947cb97555af49c03007
#
_cell.length_a   1.000
_cell.length_b   1.000
_cell.length_c   1.000
_cell.angle_alpha   90.00
_cell.angle_beta   90.00
_cell.angle_gamma   90.00
#
_symmetry.space_group_name_H-M   'P 1'
#
loop_
_entity.id
_entity.type
_entity.pdbx_description
1 polymer ?
#
loop_
_entity_poly.entity_id
_entity_poly.type
_entity_poly.pdbx_seq_one_letter_code
_entity_poly.pdbx_strand_id
1 'polypeptide(L)'
;MTTPVDAIGAKSPSAEGTRKAGPAPVDIEAGRVRAGLRSAAPINARRMDHVNLSVRDLDVSAAFYSALLGIELKEQGNNGTTRWCILGAPDRFYVCLSEIPGADRFKPEGIHINHVGFVVDDIDETVRRIRQLGLSLEYGDKTLDWPRSRSAYVCDPNGIVIEITNKFGGALG
;
A
#
# COMPACT_ATOMS: atom_id res chain seq x y z
N MET A 1 12.83 -47.20 42.28
CA MET A 1 13.33 -46.03 43.03
C MET A 1 14.20 -45.21 42.09
N THR A 2 13.65 -44.25 41.45
CA THR A 2 14.36 -43.27 40.60
C THR A 2 13.70 -41.93 40.80
N THR A 3 14.44 -41.04 41.41
CA THR A 3 14.08 -39.64 41.68
C THR A 3 14.05 -38.80 40.39
N PRO A 4 13.14 -37.84 40.23
CA PRO A 4 13.14 -36.93 39.10
C PRO A 4 14.11 -35.78 39.31
N VAL A 5 14.81 -35.43 38.25
CA VAL A 5 15.73 -34.29 38.21
C VAL A 5 14.93 -33.02 37.91
N ASP A 6 15.13 -32.01 38.75
CA ASP A 6 14.49 -30.70 38.63
C ASP A 6 14.91 -29.96 37.36
N ALA A 7 13.91 -29.49 36.61
CA ALA A 7 14.12 -28.62 35.47
C ALA A 7 14.31 -27.17 35.95
N ILE A 8 15.48 -26.64 35.75
CA ILE A 8 15.83 -25.24 36.01
C ILE A 8 15.17 -24.37 34.92
N GLY A 9 14.14 -23.64 35.32
CA GLY A 9 13.48 -22.64 34.46
C GLY A 9 14.38 -21.43 34.21
N ALA A 10 14.92 -21.31 33.01
CA ALA A 10 15.55 -20.09 32.56
C ALA A 10 14.46 -19.09 32.13
N LYS A 11 14.24 -18.06 32.94
CA LYS A 11 13.46 -16.87 32.54
C LYS A 11 14.23 -16.09 31.49
N SER A 12 13.70 -16.01 30.28
CA SER A 12 14.17 -15.05 29.27
C SER A 12 13.87 -13.64 29.75
N PRO A 13 14.80 -12.69 29.61
CA PRO A 13 14.53 -11.29 29.93
C PRO A 13 13.57 -10.72 28.91
N SER A 14 12.44 -10.20 29.37
CA SER A 14 11.51 -9.39 28.60
C SER A 14 12.22 -8.12 28.13
N ALA A 15 12.52 -8.04 26.85
CA ALA A 15 12.94 -6.80 26.21
C ALA A 15 11.73 -5.86 26.14
N GLU A 16 11.50 -5.08 27.18
CA GLU A 16 10.70 -3.86 27.10
C GLU A 16 11.44 -2.84 26.23
N GLY A 17 11.32 -3.00 24.93
CA GLY A 17 11.67 -1.96 23.99
C GLY A 17 10.66 -0.81 24.15
N THR A 18 11.08 0.28 24.79
CA THR A 18 10.36 1.54 24.81
C THR A 18 10.11 1.96 23.37
N ARG A 19 8.90 1.71 22.84
CA ARG A 19 8.42 2.35 21.62
C ARG A 19 8.55 3.84 21.86
N LYS A 20 9.44 4.52 21.15
CA LYS A 20 9.40 5.98 21.06
C LYS A 20 8.00 6.34 20.62
N ALA A 21 7.29 7.08 21.46
CA ALA A 21 5.99 7.62 21.10
C ALA A 21 6.18 8.35 19.76
N GLY A 22 5.41 7.97 18.77
CA GLY A 22 5.31 8.72 17.52
C GLY A 22 4.90 10.17 17.84
N PRO A 23 5.11 11.11 16.91
CA PRO A 23 4.66 12.47 17.10
C PRO A 23 3.19 12.46 17.53
N ALA A 24 2.86 13.28 18.55
CA ALA A 24 1.50 13.40 19.04
C ALA A 24 0.54 13.64 17.86
N PRO A 25 -0.66 13.03 17.86
CA PRO A 25 -1.63 13.29 16.80
C PRO A 25 -1.82 14.80 16.68
N VAL A 26 -1.68 15.31 15.45
CA VAL A 26 -1.95 16.71 15.17
C VAL A 26 -3.42 16.92 15.48
N ASP A 27 -3.72 17.77 16.47
CA ASP A 27 -5.10 18.12 16.81
C ASP A 27 -5.68 18.95 15.66
N ILE A 28 -6.39 18.25 14.77
CA ILE A 28 -6.99 18.83 13.57
C ILE A 28 -8.35 19.41 13.95
N GLU A 29 -8.39 20.39 14.85
CA GLU A 29 -9.52 21.31 14.90
C GLU A 29 -9.52 22.10 13.59
N ALA A 30 -10.46 21.79 12.71
CA ALA A 30 -10.51 22.26 11.33
C ALA A 30 -10.33 23.78 11.17
N GLY A 31 -10.64 24.59 12.20
CA GLY A 31 -10.45 26.03 12.22
C GLY A 31 -8.99 26.47 12.39
N ARG A 32 -8.23 25.80 13.26
CA ARG A 32 -6.82 26.15 13.56
C ARG A 32 -5.88 25.73 12.45
N VAL A 33 -6.11 24.55 11.87
CA VAL A 33 -5.32 24.07 10.72
C VAL A 33 -5.50 25.01 9.52
N ARG A 34 -6.72 25.45 9.23
CA ARG A 34 -6.98 26.41 8.14
C ARG A 34 -6.29 27.75 8.34
N ALA A 35 -6.23 28.27 9.56
CA ALA A 35 -5.55 29.53 9.86
C ALA A 35 -4.03 29.40 9.73
N GLY A 36 -3.43 28.30 10.25
CA GLY A 36 -2.01 28.02 10.12
C GLY A 36 -1.57 27.76 8.69
N LEU A 37 -2.35 27.03 7.92
CA LEU A 37 -2.05 26.71 6.51
C LEU A 37 -2.14 27.94 5.59
N ARG A 38 -2.93 28.94 5.93
CA ARG A 38 -3.04 30.18 5.13
C ARG A 38 -1.83 31.09 5.25
N SER A 39 -1.08 31.01 6.36
CA SER A 39 0.08 31.84 6.63
C SER A 39 1.42 31.16 6.29
N ALA A 40 1.43 29.86 6.05
CA ALA A 40 2.63 29.12 5.72
C ALA A 40 2.90 29.15 4.21
N ALA A 41 4.14 29.35 3.82
CA ALA A 41 4.57 29.14 2.44
C ALA A 41 4.39 27.66 2.07
N PRO A 42 3.80 27.32 0.90
CA PRO A 42 3.59 25.94 0.52
C PRO A 42 4.93 25.22 0.28
N ILE A 43 4.98 23.95 0.68
CA ILE A 43 6.03 23.04 0.22
C ILE A 43 5.73 22.71 -1.25
N ASN A 44 6.61 23.15 -2.15
CA ASN A 44 6.42 22.91 -3.59
C ASN A 44 6.79 21.45 -3.93
N ALA A 45 5.89 20.51 -3.61
CA ALA A 45 6.00 19.13 -4.06
C ALA A 45 5.85 19.08 -5.59
N ARG A 46 6.86 18.55 -6.27
CA ARG A 46 6.86 18.46 -7.74
C ARG A 46 6.04 17.27 -8.26
N ARG A 47 6.13 16.15 -7.55
CA ARG A 47 5.42 14.89 -7.89
C ARG A 47 5.37 13.99 -6.68
N MET A 48 4.49 13.00 -6.71
CA MET A 48 4.56 11.87 -5.80
C MET A 48 5.75 10.99 -6.20
N ASP A 49 6.59 10.64 -5.24
CA ASP A 49 7.77 9.79 -5.47
C ASP A 49 7.38 8.32 -5.45
N HIS A 50 6.77 7.88 -4.36
CA HIS A 50 6.35 6.48 -4.18
C HIS A 50 5.14 6.38 -3.26
N VAL A 51 4.51 5.21 -3.29
CA VAL A 51 3.62 4.73 -2.23
C VAL A 51 4.30 3.56 -1.53
N ASN A 52 4.26 3.53 -0.19
CA ASN A 52 4.74 2.37 0.58
C ASN A 52 3.53 1.65 1.18
N LEU A 53 3.40 0.37 0.86
CA LEU A 53 2.32 -0.50 1.28
C LEU A 53 2.86 -1.59 2.22
N SER A 54 2.16 -1.79 3.34
CA SER A 54 2.41 -2.92 4.22
C SER A 54 1.70 -4.15 3.67
N VAL A 55 2.46 -5.24 3.48
CA VAL A 55 1.97 -6.46 2.85
C VAL A 55 2.24 -7.67 3.75
N ARG A 56 1.40 -8.72 3.65
CA ARG A 56 1.54 -9.94 4.45
C ARG A 56 2.62 -10.88 3.93
N ASP A 57 2.78 -10.90 2.61
CA ASP A 57 3.73 -11.73 1.89
C ASP A 57 4.35 -10.87 0.79
N LEU A 58 5.65 -10.66 0.91
CA LEU A 58 6.40 -9.77 0.01
C LEU A 58 6.44 -10.33 -1.41
N ASP A 59 6.69 -11.63 -1.55
CA ASP A 59 6.91 -12.26 -2.85
C ASP A 59 5.60 -12.32 -3.65
N VAL A 60 4.50 -12.68 -3.01
CA VAL A 60 3.16 -12.69 -3.61
C VAL A 60 2.75 -11.27 -4.02
N SER A 61 2.98 -10.28 -3.15
CA SER A 61 2.60 -8.89 -3.44
C SER A 61 3.46 -8.30 -4.55
N ALA A 62 4.78 -8.55 -4.54
CA ALA A 62 5.67 -8.09 -5.60
C ALA A 62 5.28 -8.69 -6.96
N ALA A 63 4.98 -9.99 -7.02
CA ALA A 63 4.51 -10.63 -8.24
C ALA A 63 3.19 -10.02 -8.75
N PHE A 64 2.26 -9.74 -7.85
CA PHE A 64 0.98 -9.10 -8.18
C PHE A 64 1.19 -7.72 -8.82
N TYR A 65 1.94 -6.82 -8.15
CA TYR A 65 2.16 -5.46 -8.66
C TYR A 65 2.97 -5.45 -9.95
N SER A 66 3.95 -6.33 -10.08
CA SER A 66 4.71 -6.47 -11.33
C SER A 66 3.83 -6.92 -12.49
N ALA A 67 2.97 -7.91 -12.27
CA ALA A 67 2.08 -8.42 -13.31
C ALA A 67 0.98 -7.41 -13.68
N LEU A 68 0.37 -6.74 -12.67
CA LEU A 68 -0.72 -5.79 -12.89
C LEU A 68 -0.25 -4.51 -13.58
N LEU A 69 0.87 -3.92 -13.11
CA LEU A 69 1.30 -2.58 -13.48
C LEU A 69 2.45 -2.57 -14.50
N GLY A 70 3.03 -3.73 -14.82
CA GLY A 70 4.19 -3.83 -15.70
C GLY A 70 5.42 -3.10 -15.14
N ILE A 71 5.62 -3.18 -13.83
CA ILE A 71 6.77 -2.61 -13.13
C ILE A 71 7.72 -3.71 -12.66
N GLU A 72 8.99 -3.40 -12.53
CA GLU A 72 10.04 -4.35 -12.22
C GLU A 72 10.61 -4.14 -10.82
N LEU A 73 11.14 -5.22 -10.25
CA LEU A 73 11.94 -5.14 -9.03
C LEU A 73 13.20 -4.31 -9.28
N LYS A 74 13.40 -3.25 -8.50
CA LYS A 74 14.57 -2.39 -8.56
C LYS A 74 15.53 -2.63 -7.40
N GLU A 75 14.98 -2.85 -6.22
CA GLU A 75 15.77 -3.08 -5.02
C GLU A 75 14.97 -3.93 -4.03
N GLN A 76 15.68 -4.72 -3.22
CA GLN A 76 15.09 -5.45 -2.11
C GLN A 76 16.09 -5.58 -0.98
N GLY A 77 15.59 -5.77 0.23
CA GLY A 77 16.43 -5.93 1.40
C GLY A 77 15.69 -6.48 2.61
N ASN A 78 16.46 -6.62 3.67
CA ASN A 78 15.96 -7.00 4.99
C ASN A 78 16.73 -6.18 6.04
N ASN A 79 16.02 -5.44 6.87
CA ASN A 79 16.61 -4.61 7.91
C ASN A 79 16.75 -5.36 9.27
N GLY A 80 16.60 -6.68 9.25
CA GLY A 80 16.67 -7.55 10.44
C GLY A 80 15.31 -7.83 11.08
N THR A 81 14.28 -7.03 10.76
CA THR A 81 12.91 -7.21 11.26
C THR A 81 11.88 -7.29 10.16
N THR A 82 12.14 -6.65 9.02
CA THR A 82 11.19 -6.49 7.92
C THR A 82 11.89 -6.71 6.60
N ARG A 83 11.37 -7.61 5.78
CA ARG A 83 11.73 -7.68 4.36
C ARG A 83 11.02 -6.56 3.62
N TRP A 84 11.67 -6.01 2.63
CA TRP A 84 11.11 -4.95 1.80
C TRP A 84 11.59 -5.04 0.36
N CYS A 85 10.84 -4.45 -0.55
CA CYS A 85 11.29 -4.25 -1.91
C CYS A 85 10.74 -2.94 -2.51
N ILE A 86 11.40 -2.49 -3.57
CA ILE A 86 11.01 -1.36 -4.39
C ILE A 86 10.76 -1.87 -5.80
N LEU A 87 9.55 -1.70 -6.27
CA LEU A 87 9.15 -1.97 -7.65
C LEU A 87 8.98 -0.63 -8.37
N GLY A 88 9.32 -0.57 -9.64
CA GLY A 88 9.14 0.68 -10.37
C GLY A 88 9.48 0.57 -11.84
N ALA A 89 9.25 1.68 -12.53
CA ALA A 89 9.71 1.91 -13.87
C ALA A 89 10.27 3.33 -13.95
N PRO A 90 11.41 3.53 -14.62
CA PRO A 90 11.97 4.86 -14.82
C PRO A 90 10.91 5.82 -15.37
N ASP A 91 10.93 7.04 -14.89
CA ASP A 91 10.06 8.13 -15.35
C ASP A 91 8.55 7.95 -15.10
N ARG A 92 8.14 6.89 -14.36
CA ARG A 92 6.74 6.68 -13.99
C ARG A 92 6.51 6.87 -12.49
N PHE A 93 6.58 5.78 -11.74
CA PHE A 93 6.34 5.76 -10.28
C PHE A 93 7.04 4.57 -9.64
N TYR A 94 7.10 4.60 -8.30
CA TYR A 94 7.58 3.49 -7.50
C TYR A 94 6.50 3.01 -6.52
N VAL A 95 6.48 1.70 -6.30
CA VAL A 95 5.71 1.03 -5.25
C VAL A 95 6.71 0.34 -4.33
N CYS A 96 6.77 0.80 -3.09
CA CYS A 96 7.57 0.17 -2.05
C CYS A 96 6.67 -0.80 -1.28
N LEU A 97 7.15 -1.99 -0.99
CA LEU A 97 6.46 -2.99 -0.21
C LEU A 97 7.26 -3.31 1.04
N SER A 98 6.60 -3.33 2.18
CA SER A 98 7.20 -3.71 3.48
C SER A 98 6.41 -4.87 4.08
N GLU A 99 7.07 -6.00 4.32
CA GLU A 99 6.43 -7.21 4.81
C GLU A 99 6.08 -7.11 6.30
N ILE A 100 4.86 -7.48 6.64
CA ILE A 100 4.39 -7.68 8.02
C ILE A 100 3.86 -9.12 8.11
N PRO A 101 4.72 -10.10 8.41
CA PRO A 101 4.32 -11.50 8.47
C PRO A 101 3.20 -11.72 9.48
N GLY A 102 2.18 -12.49 9.09
CA GLY A 102 1.05 -12.81 9.98
C GLY A 102 0.05 -11.67 10.18
N ALA A 103 0.20 -10.55 9.49
CA ALA A 103 -0.80 -9.48 9.52
C ALA A 103 -2.14 -9.95 8.92
N ASP A 104 -3.25 -9.46 9.43
CA ASP A 104 -4.56 -9.63 8.82
C ASP A 104 -4.65 -8.92 7.46
N ARG A 105 -5.59 -9.35 6.63
CA ARG A 105 -5.95 -8.57 5.44
C ARG A 105 -6.40 -7.18 5.87
N PHE A 106 -6.07 -6.21 5.02
CA PHE A 106 -6.58 -4.86 5.18
C PHE A 106 -8.12 -4.86 5.29
N LYS A 107 -8.63 -4.18 6.30
CA LYS A 107 -10.07 -3.98 6.53
C LYS A 107 -10.35 -2.49 6.42
N PRO A 108 -11.22 -2.05 5.51
CA PRO A 108 -11.49 -0.64 5.28
C PRO A 108 -12.46 -0.09 6.36
N GLU A 109 -12.02 -0.13 7.61
CA GLU A 109 -12.77 0.43 8.74
C GLU A 109 -12.09 1.72 9.21
N GLY A 110 -12.84 2.80 9.33
CA GLY A 110 -12.33 4.10 9.78
C GLY A 110 -11.61 4.93 8.70
N ILE A 111 -10.72 5.81 9.13
CA ILE A 111 -9.97 6.71 8.24
C ILE A 111 -8.73 5.98 7.73
N HIS A 112 -8.62 5.80 6.41
CA HIS A 112 -7.52 5.09 5.75
C HIS A 112 -7.36 5.61 4.32
N ILE A 113 -6.33 5.12 3.61
CA ILE A 113 -6.23 5.30 2.16
C ILE A 113 -7.30 4.42 1.51
N ASN A 114 -8.26 5.05 0.85
CA ASN A 114 -9.39 4.34 0.22
C ASN A 114 -8.91 3.45 -0.93
N HIS A 115 -8.12 4.01 -1.86
CA HIS A 115 -7.50 3.28 -2.96
C HIS A 115 -6.24 4.01 -3.45
N VAL A 116 -5.47 3.33 -4.29
CA VAL A 116 -4.34 3.90 -5.03
C VAL A 116 -4.68 3.84 -6.51
N GLY A 117 -4.60 4.98 -7.22
CA GLY A 117 -4.99 5.09 -8.62
C GLY A 117 -3.80 5.12 -9.58
N PHE A 118 -3.92 4.38 -10.68
CA PHE A 118 -2.96 4.38 -11.79
C PHE A 118 -3.66 4.69 -13.11
N VAL A 119 -3.00 5.50 -13.94
CA VAL A 119 -3.51 5.81 -15.27
C VAL A 119 -2.95 4.83 -16.31
N VAL A 120 -3.79 4.43 -17.25
CA VAL A 120 -3.42 3.58 -18.39
C VAL A 120 -3.96 4.20 -19.69
N ASP A 121 -3.31 3.88 -20.80
CA ASP A 121 -3.70 4.37 -22.11
C ASP A 121 -4.98 3.69 -22.63
N ASP A 122 -5.10 2.37 -22.41
CA ASP A 122 -6.23 1.56 -22.89
C ASP A 122 -6.84 0.75 -21.74
N ILE A 123 -8.02 1.18 -21.31
CA ILE A 123 -8.75 0.54 -20.22
C ILE A 123 -9.33 -0.83 -20.63
N ASP A 124 -9.74 -0.99 -21.90
CA ASP A 124 -10.33 -2.25 -22.38
C ASP A 124 -9.27 -3.34 -22.49
N GLU A 125 -8.08 -2.99 -23.00
CA GLU A 125 -6.92 -3.88 -22.99
C GLU A 125 -6.52 -4.23 -21.56
N THR A 126 -6.50 -3.25 -20.67
CA THR A 126 -6.14 -3.47 -19.27
C THR A 126 -7.12 -4.41 -18.59
N VAL A 127 -8.42 -4.27 -18.79
CA VAL A 127 -9.44 -5.18 -18.27
C VAL A 127 -9.26 -6.60 -18.80
N ARG A 128 -8.94 -6.76 -20.08
CA ARG A 128 -8.63 -8.09 -20.64
C ARG A 128 -7.43 -8.73 -19.95
N ARG A 129 -6.36 -7.98 -19.71
CA ARG A 129 -5.16 -8.45 -19.00
C ARG A 129 -5.44 -8.81 -17.55
N ILE A 130 -6.21 -7.99 -16.84
CA ILE A 130 -6.63 -8.28 -15.47
C ILE A 130 -7.32 -9.66 -15.41
N ARG A 131 -8.24 -9.92 -16.34
CA ARG A 131 -8.93 -11.23 -16.42
C ARG A 131 -8.00 -12.38 -16.81
N GLN A 132 -7.03 -12.16 -17.67
CA GLN A 132 -6.00 -13.15 -18.01
C GLN A 132 -5.09 -13.49 -16.81
N LEU A 133 -4.89 -12.56 -15.89
CA LEU A 133 -4.20 -12.81 -14.61
C LEU A 133 -5.08 -13.57 -13.60
N GLY A 134 -6.32 -13.92 -13.94
CA GLY A 134 -7.24 -14.59 -13.05
C GLY A 134 -7.85 -13.69 -11.98
N LEU A 135 -7.75 -12.37 -12.15
CA LEU A 135 -8.33 -11.38 -11.24
C LEU A 135 -9.74 -11.00 -11.69
N SER A 136 -10.60 -10.73 -10.71
CA SER A 136 -11.93 -10.15 -10.94
C SER A 136 -11.91 -8.66 -10.64
N LEU A 137 -12.77 -7.91 -11.33
CA LEU A 137 -12.99 -6.52 -10.99
C LEU A 137 -13.93 -6.42 -9.79
N GLU A 138 -13.71 -5.41 -8.98
CA GLU A 138 -14.66 -5.00 -7.94
C GLU A 138 -15.96 -4.45 -8.58
N TYR A 139 -16.94 -4.14 -7.74
CA TYR A 139 -18.23 -3.55 -8.18
C TYR A 139 -18.99 -4.37 -9.21
N GLY A 140 -19.00 -5.71 -9.05
CA GLY A 140 -19.77 -6.62 -9.90
C GLY A 140 -19.08 -6.99 -11.22
N ASP A 141 -17.76 -7.11 -11.20
CA ASP A 141 -16.88 -7.50 -12.33
C ASP A 141 -17.05 -6.59 -13.57
N LYS A 142 -17.18 -5.30 -13.34
CA LYS A 142 -17.33 -4.32 -14.42
C LYS A 142 -16.54 -3.04 -14.17
N THR A 143 -16.29 -2.29 -15.24
CA THR A 143 -15.78 -0.91 -15.14
C THR A 143 -16.87 0.03 -14.65
N LEU A 144 -16.46 1.13 -14.04
CA LEU A 144 -17.32 2.23 -13.66
C LEU A 144 -17.08 3.43 -14.60
N ASP A 145 -18.18 3.99 -15.10
CA ASP A 145 -18.14 5.19 -15.92
C ASP A 145 -18.33 6.43 -15.04
N TRP A 146 -17.35 7.31 -15.10
CA TRP A 146 -17.38 8.62 -14.48
C TRP A 146 -17.67 9.69 -15.56
N PRO A 147 -18.07 10.91 -15.23
CA PRO A 147 -18.42 11.92 -16.24
C PRO A 147 -17.34 12.18 -17.30
N ARG A 148 -16.06 11.94 -16.97
CA ARG A 148 -14.93 12.24 -17.86
C ARG A 148 -13.90 11.11 -17.98
N SER A 149 -14.08 10.02 -17.26
CA SER A 149 -13.15 8.90 -17.24
C SER A 149 -13.88 7.57 -17.04
N ARG A 150 -13.21 6.48 -17.32
CA ARG A 150 -13.67 5.13 -16.99
C ARG A 150 -12.60 4.43 -16.16
N SER A 151 -13.02 3.72 -15.12
CA SER A 151 -12.14 3.07 -14.18
C SER A 151 -12.51 1.61 -13.96
N ALA A 152 -11.50 0.80 -13.73
CA ALA A 152 -11.59 -0.57 -13.21
C ALA A 152 -10.97 -0.61 -11.83
N TYR A 153 -11.50 -1.42 -10.94
CA TYR A 153 -11.00 -1.58 -9.58
C TYR A 153 -10.70 -3.05 -9.33
N VAL A 154 -9.56 -3.32 -8.72
CA VAL A 154 -9.15 -4.67 -8.31
C VAL A 154 -8.61 -4.62 -6.89
N CYS A 155 -8.76 -5.72 -6.13
CA CYS A 155 -8.07 -5.86 -4.86
C CYS A 155 -6.70 -6.52 -5.04
N ASP A 156 -5.71 -5.98 -4.33
CA ASP A 156 -4.43 -6.66 -4.19
C ASP A 156 -4.55 -7.88 -3.24
N PRO A 157 -3.52 -8.75 -3.11
CA PRO A 157 -3.55 -9.90 -2.21
C PRO A 157 -3.77 -9.55 -0.72
N ASN A 158 -3.56 -8.30 -0.35
CA ASN A 158 -3.71 -7.81 1.01
C ASN A 158 -5.09 -7.19 1.27
N GLY A 159 -5.88 -6.93 0.22
CA GLY A 159 -7.20 -6.28 0.28
C GLY A 159 -7.15 -4.78 0.01
N ILE A 160 -6.02 -4.25 -0.44
CA ILE A 160 -5.90 -2.83 -0.84
C ILE A 160 -6.54 -2.67 -2.22
N VAL A 161 -7.41 -1.68 -2.34
CA VAL A 161 -8.09 -1.38 -3.61
C VAL A 161 -7.15 -0.59 -4.52
N ILE A 162 -7.02 -1.07 -5.75
CA ILE A 162 -6.27 -0.44 -6.84
C ILE A 162 -7.25 0.04 -7.89
N GLU A 163 -7.25 1.32 -8.16
CA GLU A 163 -7.99 1.90 -9.29
C GLU A 163 -7.09 1.95 -10.53
N ILE A 164 -7.61 1.52 -11.64
CA ILE A 164 -7.00 1.68 -12.95
C ILE A 164 -7.93 2.57 -13.78
N THR A 165 -7.45 3.70 -14.25
CA THR A 165 -8.26 4.68 -14.96
C THR A 165 -7.63 5.09 -16.28
N ASN A 166 -8.45 5.52 -17.24
CA ASN A 166 -7.99 5.93 -18.56
C ASN A 166 -7.73 7.45 -18.67
N LYS A 167 -7.90 8.20 -17.59
CA LYS A 167 -7.66 9.64 -17.58
C LYS A 167 -6.97 10.09 -16.30
N PHE A 168 -5.86 10.77 -16.47
CA PHE A 168 -5.13 11.36 -15.35
C PHE A 168 -6.03 12.35 -14.59
N GLY A 169 -6.07 12.18 -13.26
CA GLY A 169 -6.86 13.04 -12.38
C GLY A 169 -8.34 13.11 -12.75
N GLY A 170 -8.92 12.05 -13.35
CA GLY A 170 -10.30 12.06 -13.83
C GLY A 170 -10.55 13.09 -14.95
N ALA A 171 -9.53 13.40 -15.75
CA ALA A 171 -9.52 14.44 -16.79
C ALA A 171 -9.70 15.87 -16.23
N LEU A 172 -9.08 16.15 -15.09
CA LEU A 172 -9.07 17.49 -14.48
C LEU A 172 -7.93 18.38 -15.02
N GLY A 173 -6.92 17.77 -15.66
CA GLY A 173 -5.78 18.47 -16.24
C GLY A 173 -5.96 18.86 -17.68
#